data_0af02c2276d0019d6bb22eb813601a47
#
_entry.id   0af02c2276d0019d6bb22eb813601a47
#
_cell.length_a   1.000
_cell.length_b   1.000
_cell.length_c   1.000
_cell.angle_alpha   90.00
_cell.angle_beta   90.00
_cell.angle_gamma   90.00
#
_symmetry.space_group_name_H-M   'P 1'
#
loop_
_entity.id
_entity.type
_entity.pdbx_description
1 polymer ?
#
loop_
_entity_poly.entity_id
_entity_poly.type
_entity_poly.pdbx_seq_one_letter_code
_entity_poly.pdbx_strand_id
1 'polypeptide(L)'
;MTVYLSRTYFVNPGKLDEHNEWGKKLVALMKKKPGLFSGVTSLRVLRHKYGGSVGGFTALWGFKSLANIEGWESGFSEIPEEKALRAEFIELIVPGSYSGCILEPIKTLNRKTKRGRPKK
;
A
#
# COMPACT_ATOMS: atom_id res chain seq x y z
N MET A 1 -4.16 -17.86 -1.98
CA MET A 1 -4.62 -16.99 -0.88
C MET A 1 -3.91 -15.65 -0.92
N THR A 2 -4.66 -14.58 -0.78
CA THR A 2 -4.09 -13.24 -0.80
C THR A 2 -3.52 -12.89 0.57
N VAL A 3 -2.32 -12.34 0.59
CA VAL A 3 -1.76 -11.75 1.80
C VAL A 3 -1.63 -10.27 1.56
N TYR A 4 -1.56 -9.50 2.65
CA TYR A 4 -1.56 -8.04 2.55
C TYR A 4 -0.34 -7.47 3.24
N LEU A 5 0.22 -6.44 2.62
CA LEU A 5 1.28 -5.64 3.22
C LEU A 5 0.66 -4.29 3.57
N SER A 6 0.62 -3.98 4.86
CA SER A 6 0.06 -2.73 5.35
C SER A 6 1.20 -1.77 5.67
N ARG A 7 1.12 -0.56 5.15
CA ARG A 7 2.09 0.51 5.43
C ARG A 7 1.32 1.71 5.95
N THR A 8 1.62 2.12 7.16
CA THR A 8 0.96 3.26 7.79
C THR A 8 1.98 4.37 8.00
N TYR A 9 1.59 5.59 7.73
CA TYR A 9 2.48 6.74 7.84
C TYR A 9 1.67 8.01 8.01
N PHE A 10 2.35 9.09 8.44
CA PHE A 10 1.74 10.40 8.60
C PHE A 10 2.40 11.36 7.64
N VAL A 11 1.59 12.12 6.91
CA VAL A 11 2.09 13.14 5.98
C VAL A 11 2.39 14.40 6.76
N ASN A 12 3.52 15.05 6.46
CA ASN A 12 3.87 16.31 7.08
C ASN A 12 2.80 17.37 6.83
N PRO A 13 2.51 18.21 7.82
CA PRO A 13 1.56 19.30 7.62
C PRO A 13 1.94 20.15 6.41
N GLY A 14 0.96 20.44 5.56
CA GLY A 14 1.21 21.24 4.38
C GLY A 14 1.72 20.46 3.17
N LYS A 15 1.94 19.16 3.31
CA LYS A 15 2.48 18.34 2.22
C LYS A 15 1.45 17.41 1.60
N LEU A 16 0.18 17.58 1.92
CA LEU A 16 -0.86 16.67 1.43
C LEU A 16 -0.96 16.67 -0.08
N ASP A 17 -0.88 17.85 -0.71
CA ASP A 17 -0.98 17.92 -2.17
C ASP A 17 0.20 17.22 -2.83
N GLU A 18 1.40 17.42 -2.29
CA GLU A 18 2.59 16.73 -2.82
C GLU A 18 2.46 15.22 -2.64
N HIS A 19 1.91 14.79 -1.51
CA HIS A 19 1.68 13.36 -1.28
C HIS A 19 0.73 12.77 -2.33
N ASN A 20 -0.33 13.50 -2.66
CA ASN A 20 -1.28 13.01 -3.64
C ASN A 20 -0.64 12.96 -5.04
N GLU A 21 0.19 13.94 -5.37
CA GLU A 21 0.92 13.92 -6.63
C GLU A 21 1.92 12.76 -6.68
N TRP A 22 2.58 12.48 -5.55
CA TRP A 22 3.46 11.33 -5.44
C TRP A 22 2.71 10.02 -5.70
N GLY A 23 1.49 9.91 -5.15
CA GLY A 23 0.65 8.73 -5.38
C GLY A 23 0.34 8.53 -6.86
N LYS A 24 0.09 9.62 -7.57
CA LYS A 24 -0.15 9.54 -9.01
C LYS A 24 1.08 9.04 -9.75
N LYS A 25 2.26 9.46 -9.33
CA LYS A 25 3.52 8.97 -9.93
C LYS A 25 3.70 7.49 -9.70
N LEU A 26 3.34 7.01 -8.51
CA LEU A 26 3.42 5.57 -8.23
C LEU A 26 2.48 4.78 -9.14
N VAL A 27 1.24 5.24 -9.27
CA VAL A 27 0.27 4.57 -10.14
C VAL A 27 0.76 4.58 -11.60
N ALA A 28 1.36 5.69 -12.02
CA ALA A 28 1.92 5.78 -13.37
C ALA A 28 3.05 4.77 -13.58
N LEU A 29 3.90 4.60 -12.57
CA LEU A 29 4.97 3.62 -12.66
C LEU A 29 4.41 2.20 -12.75
N MET A 30 3.35 1.91 -11.98
CA MET A 30 2.72 0.60 -12.03
C MET A 30 2.18 0.30 -13.42
N LYS A 31 1.62 1.30 -14.09
CA LYS A 31 1.12 1.13 -15.46
C LYS A 31 2.24 1.01 -16.47
N LYS A 32 3.33 1.76 -16.27
CA LYS A 32 4.45 1.77 -17.20
C LYS A 32 5.26 0.49 -17.15
N LYS A 33 5.42 -0.08 -15.95
CA LYS A 33 6.24 -1.27 -15.74
C LYS A 33 5.46 -2.33 -14.97
N PRO A 34 4.42 -2.88 -15.59
CA PRO A 34 3.56 -3.85 -14.88
C PRO A 34 4.30 -5.10 -14.40
N GLY A 35 5.40 -5.46 -15.06
CA GLY A 35 6.17 -6.62 -14.63
C GLY A 35 6.76 -6.50 -13.24
N LEU A 36 7.03 -5.28 -12.79
CA LEU A 36 7.56 -5.05 -11.45
C LEU A 36 6.53 -5.32 -10.37
N PHE A 37 5.25 -5.34 -10.75
CA PHE A 37 4.15 -5.49 -9.81
C PHE A 37 3.35 -6.76 -10.07
N SER A 38 3.98 -7.76 -10.70
CA SER A 38 3.25 -8.94 -11.17
C SER A 38 2.60 -9.74 -10.06
N GLY A 39 3.15 -9.69 -8.84
CA GLY A 39 2.55 -10.37 -7.70
C GLY A 39 1.50 -9.57 -6.95
N VAL A 40 1.35 -8.29 -7.32
CA VAL A 40 0.41 -7.39 -6.64
C VAL A 40 -0.98 -7.60 -7.21
N THR A 41 -1.95 -7.84 -6.32
CA THR A 41 -3.34 -8.01 -6.74
C THR A 41 -4.17 -6.76 -6.53
N SER A 42 -3.75 -5.88 -5.62
CA SER A 42 -4.50 -4.64 -5.36
C SER A 42 -3.62 -3.66 -4.60
N LEU A 43 -3.99 -2.40 -4.70
CA LEU A 43 -3.41 -1.34 -3.88
C LEU A 43 -4.54 -0.40 -3.50
N ARG A 44 -4.67 -0.15 -2.21
CA ARG A 44 -5.63 0.83 -1.71
C ARG A 44 -4.91 1.75 -0.75
N VAL A 45 -5.07 3.05 -0.94
CA VAL A 45 -4.54 4.04 -0.01
C VAL A 45 -5.72 4.63 0.73
N LEU A 46 -5.71 4.47 2.04
CA LEU A 46 -6.83 4.81 2.90
C LEU A 46 -6.39 5.91 3.86
N ARG A 47 -7.22 6.96 3.97
CA ARG A 47 -6.95 8.05 4.89
C ARG A 47 -7.63 7.77 6.22
N HIS A 48 -6.93 8.04 7.31
CA HIS A 48 -7.51 7.91 8.64
C HIS A 48 -8.49 9.05 8.85
N LYS A 49 -9.75 8.72 9.04
CA LYS A 49 -10.78 9.73 9.19
C LYS A 49 -11.32 9.79 10.61
N TYR A 50 -11.62 8.63 11.19
CA TYR A 50 -12.07 8.55 12.57
C TYR A 50 -11.27 7.48 13.29
N GLY A 51 -10.98 7.69 14.56
CA GLY A 51 -10.32 6.69 15.38
C GLY A 51 -8.84 6.58 15.14
N GLY A 52 -8.32 7.30 14.18
CA GLY A 52 -6.90 7.37 13.89
C GLY A 52 -6.41 8.79 14.09
N SER A 53 -5.19 9.05 13.67
CA SER A 53 -4.62 10.39 13.79
C SER A 53 -4.85 11.17 12.51
N VAL A 54 -5.13 12.45 12.67
CA VAL A 54 -5.29 13.34 11.53
C VAL A 54 -3.98 13.37 10.74
N GLY A 55 -4.08 13.25 9.42
CA GLY A 55 -2.90 13.20 8.56
C GLY A 55 -2.33 11.82 8.37
N GLY A 56 -2.94 10.80 8.97
CA GLY A 56 -2.49 9.42 8.82
C GLY A 56 -3.08 8.75 7.59
N PHE A 57 -2.27 7.89 6.99
CA PHE A 57 -2.67 7.11 5.82
C PHE A 57 -2.22 5.67 5.99
N THR A 58 -2.95 4.76 5.39
CA THR A 58 -2.57 3.36 5.30
C THR A 58 -2.62 2.93 3.85
N ALA A 59 -1.49 2.47 3.33
CA ALA A 59 -1.43 1.86 2.01
C ALA A 59 -1.54 0.35 2.21
N LEU A 60 -2.56 -0.25 1.60
CA LEU A 60 -2.81 -1.67 1.74
C LEU A 60 -2.54 -2.35 0.40
N TRP A 61 -1.45 -3.10 0.33
CA TRP A 61 -1.04 -3.82 -0.87
C TRP A 61 -1.50 -5.26 -0.75
N GLY A 62 -2.23 -5.75 -1.74
CA GLY A 62 -2.57 -7.17 -1.81
C GLY A 62 -1.58 -7.90 -2.69
N PHE A 63 -1.14 -9.08 -2.23
CA PHE A 63 -0.21 -9.93 -2.98
C PHE A 63 -0.76 -11.35 -3.06
N LYS A 64 -0.36 -12.07 -4.09
CA LYS A 64 -0.80 -13.46 -4.26
C LYS A 64 -0.27 -14.36 -3.16
N SER A 65 0.93 -14.09 -2.66
CA SER A 65 1.55 -14.92 -1.63
C SER A 65 2.64 -14.13 -0.91
N LEU A 66 3.11 -14.68 0.21
CA LEU A 66 4.23 -14.08 0.95
C LEU A 66 5.49 -14.02 0.10
N ALA A 67 5.75 -15.05 -0.69
CA ALA A 67 6.92 -15.05 -1.55
C ALA A 67 6.89 -13.89 -2.55
N ASN A 68 5.70 -13.51 -3.01
CA ASN A 68 5.57 -12.37 -3.92
C ASN A 68 5.97 -11.05 -3.25
N ILE A 69 5.68 -10.92 -1.95
CA ILE A 69 6.09 -9.71 -1.21
C ILE A 69 7.61 -9.62 -1.15
N GLU A 70 8.26 -10.72 -0.80
CA GLU A 70 9.71 -10.75 -0.71
C GLU A 70 10.37 -10.47 -2.04
N GLY A 71 9.86 -11.10 -3.11
CA GLY A 71 10.40 -10.86 -4.45
C GLY A 71 10.19 -9.43 -4.91
N TRP A 72 9.04 -8.86 -4.60
CA TRP A 72 8.73 -7.49 -4.97
C TRP A 72 9.69 -6.52 -4.27
N GLU A 73 9.90 -6.69 -2.97
CA GLU A 73 10.74 -5.77 -2.21
C GLU A 73 12.19 -5.82 -2.70
N SER A 74 12.72 -7.01 -2.93
CA SER A 74 14.11 -7.11 -3.37
C SER A 74 14.31 -6.63 -4.80
N GLY A 75 13.37 -6.94 -5.70
CA GLY A 75 13.48 -6.52 -7.09
C GLY A 75 13.18 -5.03 -7.29
N PHE A 76 12.13 -4.56 -6.61
CA PHE A 76 11.67 -3.19 -6.74
C PHE A 76 12.71 -2.19 -6.26
N SER A 77 13.43 -2.51 -5.20
CA SER A 77 14.41 -1.61 -4.62
C SER A 77 15.62 -1.36 -5.53
N GLU A 78 15.79 -2.16 -6.58
CA GLU A 78 16.89 -2.00 -7.52
C GLU A 78 16.54 -1.08 -8.70
N ILE A 79 15.31 -0.63 -8.79
CA ILE A 79 14.84 0.17 -9.93
C ILE A 79 15.09 1.65 -9.67
N PRO A 80 15.77 2.37 -10.61
CA PRO A 80 16.04 3.80 -10.39
C PRO A 80 14.79 4.64 -10.16
N GLU A 81 13.71 4.36 -10.88
CA GLU A 81 12.45 5.11 -10.69
C GLU A 81 11.88 4.90 -9.29
N GLU A 82 12.00 3.68 -8.76
CA GLU A 82 11.51 3.39 -7.42
C GLU A 82 12.36 4.10 -6.37
N LYS A 83 13.68 4.12 -6.57
CA LYS A 83 14.57 4.83 -5.65
C LYS A 83 14.22 6.31 -5.57
N ALA A 84 13.91 6.92 -6.72
CA ALA A 84 13.52 8.32 -6.76
C ALA A 84 12.19 8.54 -6.04
N LEU A 85 11.22 7.65 -6.25
CA LEU A 85 9.93 7.77 -5.57
C LEU A 85 10.07 7.57 -4.07
N ARG A 86 10.93 6.65 -3.66
CA ARG A 86 11.15 6.41 -2.23
C ARG A 86 11.79 7.63 -1.57
N ALA A 87 12.78 8.23 -2.21
CA ALA A 87 13.43 9.41 -1.68
C ALA A 87 12.42 10.56 -1.55
N GLU A 88 11.58 10.75 -2.54
CA GLU A 88 10.54 11.77 -2.50
C GLU A 88 9.54 11.50 -1.38
N PHE A 89 9.12 10.24 -1.23
CA PHE A 89 8.17 9.85 -0.21
C PHE A 89 8.67 10.15 1.20
N ILE A 90 9.95 9.85 1.46
CA ILE A 90 10.54 10.08 2.78
C ILE A 90 10.49 11.55 3.15
N GLU A 91 10.61 12.45 2.17
CA GLU A 91 10.54 13.88 2.41
C GLU A 91 9.14 14.37 2.74
N LEU A 92 8.13 13.58 2.40
CA LEU A 92 6.72 13.98 2.57
C LEU A 92 6.14 13.54 3.90
N ILE A 93 6.74 12.59 4.58
CA ILE A 93 6.17 12.01 5.78
C ILE A 93 6.88 12.48 7.04
N VAL A 94 6.17 12.39 8.18
CA VAL A 94 6.75 12.70 9.48
C VAL A 94 7.82 11.65 9.81
N PRO A 95 9.04 12.06 10.14
CA PRO A 95 10.09 11.09 10.46
C PRO A 95 9.67 10.16 11.59
N GLY A 96 9.93 8.88 11.42
CA GLY A 96 9.60 7.87 12.41
C GLY A 96 8.15 7.41 12.39
N SER A 97 7.31 7.98 11.53
CA SER A 97 5.89 7.62 11.49
C SER A 97 5.61 6.39 10.64
N TYR A 98 6.55 5.99 9.80
CA TYR A 98 6.34 4.90 8.85
C TYR A 98 6.43 3.55 9.56
N SER A 99 5.43 2.73 9.39
CA SER A 99 5.42 1.38 9.95
C SER A 99 4.68 0.46 9.00
N GLY A 100 4.94 -0.83 9.12
CA GLY A 100 4.27 -1.78 8.27
C GLY A 100 4.19 -3.15 8.89
N CYS A 101 3.26 -3.94 8.40
CA CYS A 101 3.12 -5.31 8.82
C CYS A 101 2.50 -6.13 7.70
N ILE A 102 2.70 -7.43 7.78
CA ILE A 102 2.11 -8.36 6.83
C ILE A 102 0.87 -8.96 7.48
N LEU A 103 -0.23 -8.93 6.77
CA LEU A 103 -1.52 -9.40 7.25
C LEU A 103 -1.96 -10.60 6.44
N GLU A 104 -2.43 -11.61 7.14
CA GLU A 104 -2.82 -12.88 6.55
C GLU A 104 -4.25 -13.19 6.96
N PRO A 105 -5.14 -13.56 6.01
CA PRO A 105 -6.52 -13.88 6.40
C PRO A 105 -6.55 -15.14 7.27
N ILE A 106 -7.42 -15.11 8.26
CA ILE A 106 -7.72 -16.30 9.05
C ILE A 106 -8.97 -16.93 8.46
N LYS A 107 -8.80 -18.00 7.71
CA LYS A 107 -9.89 -18.58 6.92
C LYS A 107 -11.11 -18.93 7.77
N THR A 108 -10.89 -19.46 8.96
CA THR A 108 -11.99 -19.89 9.81
C THR A 108 -12.82 -18.73 10.32
N LEU A 109 -12.26 -17.52 10.31
CA LEU A 109 -12.94 -16.34 10.82
C LEU A 109 -13.50 -15.44 9.73
N ASN A 110 -13.06 -15.64 8.49
CA ASN A 110 -13.51 -14.80 7.39
C ASN A 110 -14.59 -15.50 6.60
N ARG A 111 -15.74 -14.85 6.50
CA ARG A 111 -16.87 -15.39 5.77
C ARG A 111 -17.08 -14.58 4.51
N LYS A 112 -17.33 -15.29 3.42
CA LYS A 112 -17.74 -14.60 2.22
C LYS A 112 -19.17 -14.12 2.38
N THR A 113 -19.40 -12.88 2.06
CA THR A 113 -20.75 -12.35 1.99
C THR A 113 -21.35 -12.84 0.69
N LYS A 114 -22.43 -13.53 0.82
CA LYS A 114 -23.17 -13.87 -0.38
C LYS A 114 -23.99 -12.69 -0.79
N ARG A 115 -23.87 -12.32 -1.97
CA ARG A 115 -24.57 -11.21 -2.32
C ARG A 115 -25.78 -11.54 -2.87
N GLY A 116 -26.18 -11.16 -2.52
CA GLY A 116 -27.19 -11.61 -2.84
C GLY A 116 -27.94 -12.24 -1.94
N ARG A 117 -27.52 -12.32 -1.52
CA ARG A 117 -27.91 -12.78 -0.69
C ARG A 117 -28.57 -12.47 0.04
N PRO A 118 -28.84 -12.27 -0.18
CA PRO A 118 -29.38 -11.94 0.37
C PRO A 118 -30.01 -12.27 0.94
N LYS A 119 -30.18 -12.51 0.83
CA LYS A 119 -30.68 -12.66 1.24
C LYS A 119 -30.97 -12.77 2.13
N LYS A 120 -30.92 -12.81 2.12
CA LYS A 120 -30.96 -12.68 2.80
C LYS A 120 -31.15 -12.57 3.15
#